data_a1739191245c43c6163afa03857c4165
#
_entry.id   a1739191245c43c6163afa03857c4165
#
_cell.length_a   1.000
_cell.length_b   1.000
_cell.length_c   1.000
_cell.angle_alpha   90.00
_cell.angle_beta   90.00
_cell.angle_gamma   90.00
#
_symmetry.space_group_name_H-M   'P 1'
#
loop_
_entity.id
_entity.type
_entity.pdbx_description
1 polymer ?
#
loop_
_entity_poly.entity_id
_entity_poly.type
_entity_poly.pdbx_seq_one_letter_code
_entity_poly.pdbx_strand_id
1 'polypeptide(L)'
;MRIILVTGAGGAGRTTVAAATALAEARAGRRVLLVSPDGDPAGDAYGTTDAATGGTGGAGETAGRLTVLRPDPAGDFRREFLALQARSGTVFDLLGAAPFEDAELTELPGSRQFALLRALRTAAAGDHDLAVVDLPPLHEALTVLALPEQLRRYLRRLLPPERQAARALRPMLAQLAGVPMPAQWLYETTSRWETELAAVQAVVEAPGTTVRLVLEPGPAAAGTLREARLGLALQGLALDAVIANRLLPAASDDPWLTALTAQQHRHLEALRAGAGDLLHELPHLGRDPRGPEDLALLAAVRPGLPPVPAPAPAVEDRRAQDGVLVWHLPLPGAAKSELSLVRRGDELLLGAGPFRRTLPLPAALRRCTVTGAGLVDGDLGIRFAPDPGLWPTPS
;
A
#
# COMPACT_ATOMS: atom_id res chain seq x y z
N MET A 1 -2.94 17.12 -1.39
CA MET A 1 -1.77 16.57 -0.69
C MET A 1 -1.17 15.44 -1.52
N ARG A 2 0.14 15.32 -1.57
CA ARG A 2 0.88 14.22 -2.24
C ARG A 2 1.36 13.21 -1.20
N ILE A 3 1.38 11.92 -1.53
CA ILE A 3 1.90 10.86 -0.67
C ILE A 3 2.94 10.06 -1.46
N ILE A 4 4.14 9.91 -0.91
CA ILE A 4 5.20 9.05 -1.45
C ILE A 4 5.39 7.87 -0.50
N LEU A 5 5.07 6.68 -0.98
CA LEU A 5 5.25 5.42 -0.28
C LEU A 5 6.62 4.86 -0.65
N VAL A 6 7.55 4.77 0.30
CA VAL A 6 8.91 4.27 0.04
C VAL A 6 8.98 2.81 0.45
N THR A 7 9.29 1.92 -0.49
CA THR A 7 9.47 0.48 -0.24
C THR A 7 10.63 -0.06 -1.07
N GLY A 8 10.93 -1.34 -0.98
CA GLY A 8 12.01 -1.96 -1.75
C GLY A 8 12.51 -3.25 -1.13
N ALA A 9 13.71 -3.67 -1.50
CA ALA A 9 14.35 -4.84 -0.92
C ALA A 9 14.70 -4.60 0.56
N GLY A 10 14.72 -5.69 1.35
CA GLY A 10 15.22 -5.65 2.71
C GLY A 10 16.68 -5.20 2.74
N GLY A 11 17.03 -4.28 3.64
CA GLY A 11 18.40 -3.77 3.77
C GLY A 11 18.86 -2.77 2.71
N ALA A 12 18.07 -2.47 1.67
CA ALA A 12 18.46 -1.56 0.59
C ALA A 12 18.53 -0.07 0.97
N GLY A 13 18.21 0.30 2.21
CA GLY A 13 18.27 1.69 2.70
C GLY A 13 16.98 2.49 2.50
N ARG A 14 15.83 1.81 2.50
CA ARG A 14 14.48 2.41 2.37
C ARG A 14 14.26 3.56 3.34
N THR A 15 14.46 3.32 4.64
CA THR A 15 14.28 4.30 5.71
C THR A 15 15.18 5.53 5.51
N THR A 16 16.43 5.32 5.10
CA THR A 16 17.37 6.41 4.77
C THR A 16 16.88 7.24 3.57
N VAL A 17 16.40 6.58 2.51
CA VAL A 17 15.88 7.25 1.33
C VAL A 17 14.58 8.00 1.64
N ALA A 18 13.70 7.43 2.46
CA ALA A 18 12.49 8.10 2.93
C ALA A 18 12.84 9.38 3.70
N ALA A 19 13.75 9.29 4.66
CA ALA A 19 14.22 10.44 5.44
C ALA A 19 14.91 11.50 4.57
N ALA A 20 15.80 11.09 3.65
CA ALA A 20 16.45 12.01 2.71
C ALA A 20 15.45 12.73 1.80
N THR A 21 14.43 12.00 1.30
CA THR A 21 13.34 12.57 0.52
C THR A 21 12.55 13.61 1.32
N ALA A 22 12.16 13.27 2.53
CA ALA A 22 11.38 14.16 3.39
C ALA A 22 12.18 15.44 3.75
N LEU A 23 13.47 15.29 4.06
CA LEU A 23 14.36 16.41 4.35
C LEU A 23 14.52 17.35 3.14
N ALA A 24 14.76 16.79 1.96
CA ALA A 24 14.94 17.59 0.75
C ALA A 24 13.71 18.45 0.45
N GLU A 25 12.54 17.90 0.62
CA GLU A 25 11.27 18.59 0.39
C GLU A 25 10.97 19.65 1.47
N ALA A 26 11.31 19.36 2.72
CA ALA A 26 11.21 20.35 3.81
C ALA A 26 12.16 21.52 3.59
N ARG A 27 13.40 21.26 3.14
CA ARG A 27 14.37 22.30 2.76
C ARG A 27 13.93 23.12 1.53
N ALA A 28 13.12 22.50 0.64
CA ALA A 28 12.49 23.19 -0.48
C ALA A 28 11.29 24.07 -0.05
N GLY A 29 10.95 24.11 1.24
CA GLY A 29 9.93 24.97 1.81
C GLY A 29 8.57 24.33 1.98
N ARG A 30 8.39 23.04 1.71
CA ARG A 30 7.13 22.31 1.90
C ARG A 30 6.95 21.88 3.35
N ARG A 31 5.69 21.79 3.80
CA ARG A 31 5.32 21.15 5.07
C ARG A 31 5.25 19.64 4.83
N VAL A 32 6.19 18.90 5.41
CA VAL A 32 6.37 17.48 5.16
C VAL A 32 6.11 16.67 6.42
N LEU A 33 5.36 15.58 6.26
CA LEU A 33 5.23 14.55 7.26
C LEU A 33 6.05 13.32 6.84
N LEU A 34 6.98 12.89 7.68
CA LEU A 34 7.67 11.60 7.55
C LEU A 34 7.03 10.59 8.49
N VAL A 35 6.50 9.50 7.96
CA VAL A 35 6.04 8.35 8.75
C VAL A 35 7.14 7.29 8.73
N SER A 36 7.74 7.00 9.87
CA SER A 36 8.85 6.03 10.00
C SER A 36 8.58 5.07 11.15
N PRO A 37 8.18 3.80 10.86
CA PRO A 37 7.87 2.80 11.88
C PRO A 37 9.11 2.23 12.58
N ASP A 38 10.23 2.11 11.88
CA ASP A 38 11.41 1.36 12.31
C ASP A 38 12.53 2.23 12.89
N GLY A 39 12.22 3.46 13.30
CA GLY A 39 13.18 4.37 13.91
C GLY A 39 13.64 5.49 12.98
N ASP A 40 14.52 6.32 13.49
CA ASP A 40 15.04 7.48 12.78
C ASP A 40 16.48 7.22 12.36
N PRO A 41 16.76 7.03 11.05
CA PRO A 41 18.14 6.89 10.57
C PRO A 41 18.93 8.19 10.73
N ALA A 42 18.26 9.30 10.97
CA ALA A 42 18.85 10.60 11.18
C ALA A 42 19.16 10.89 12.66
N GLY A 43 18.71 9.99 13.57
CA GLY A 43 18.85 10.19 15.00
C GLY A 43 18.09 11.44 15.50
N ASP A 44 18.37 11.87 16.72
CA ASP A 44 17.78 13.08 17.33
C ASP A 44 18.09 14.40 16.60
N ALA A 45 18.65 14.31 15.39
CA ALA A 45 19.10 15.46 14.59
C ALA A 45 17.96 16.28 13.96
N TYR A 46 16.73 15.73 13.91
CA TYR A 46 15.56 16.52 13.63
C TYR A 46 14.90 16.91 14.95
N GLY A 47 14.60 18.17 15.13
CA GLY A 47 13.70 18.58 16.20
C GLY A 47 12.38 17.84 16.02
N THR A 48 12.27 16.65 16.57
CA THR A 48 11.09 15.81 16.48
C THR A 48 10.00 16.44 17.33
N THR A 49 8.98 16.96 16.70
CA THR A 49 7.67 17.04 17.35
C THR A 49 7.11 15.63 17.33
N ASP A 50 7.30 14.91 18.42
CA ASP A 50 6.55 13.68 18.66
C ASP A 50 5.07 14.05 18.70
N ALA A 51 4.33 13.68 17.67
CA ALA A 51 2.89 13.93 17.61
C ALA A 51 2.14 13.23 18.77
N ALA A 52 2.79 12.29 19.47
CA ALA A 52 2.26 11.60 20.63
C ALA A 52 2.53 12.33 21.96
N THR A 53 3.54 13.20 22.06
CA THR A 53 3.97 13.79 23.35
C THR A 53 3.98 15.31 23.39
N GLY A 54 3.80 16.03 22.27
CA GLY A 54 3.73 17.50 22.26
C GLY A 54 5.04 18.20 22.67
N GLY A 55 6.16 17.50 22.66
CA GLY A 55 7.46 18.02 23.07
C GLY A 55 8.21 18.71 21.91
N THR A 56 8.53 19.97 22.05
CA THR A 56 9.37 20.75 21.12
C THR A 56 10.84 20.57 21.50
N GLY A 57 11.57 19.74 20.77
CA GLY A 57 13.03 19.68 20.84
C GLY A 57 13.68 20.50 19.74
N GLY A 58 14.61 21.36 20.11
CA GLY A 58 15.61 22.15 19.40
C GLY A 58 15.37 22.55 17.93
N ALA A 59 14.94 23.78 17.70
CA ALA A 59 14.58 24.32 16.40
C ALA A 59 15.77 24.89 15.61
N GLY A 60 16.11 24.25 14.48
CA GLY A 60 16.69 24.94 13.34
C GLY A 60 15.59 25.35 12.36
N GLU A 61 15.81 26.32 11.49
CA GLU A 61 14.80 26.84 10.54
C GLU A 61 14.12 25.77 9.65
N THR A 62 14.72 24.62 9.47
CA THR A 62 14.18 23.47 8.73
C THR A 62 13.25 22.60 9.60
N ALA A 63 13.44 22.62 10.92
CA ALA A 63 12.70 21.79 11.88
C ALA A 63 11.20 22.09 11.92
N GLY A 64 10.79 23.35 11.65
CA GLY A 64 9.37 23.72 11.63
C GLY A 64 8.57 23.18 10.45
N ARG A 65 9.24 22.63 9.42
CA ARG A 65 8.57 22.13 8.19
C ARG A 65 8.58 20.62 8.02
N LEU A 66 9.37 19.90 8.80
CA LEU A 66 9.42 18.46 8.82
C LEU A 66 8.87 17.95 10.15
N THR A 67 7.78 17.21 10.08
CA THR A 67 7.19 16.49 11.22
C THR A 67 7.45 15.01 11.05
N VAL A 68 7.87 14.32 12.11
CA VAL A 68 8.07 12.86 12.10
C VAL A 68 6.97 12.19 12.93
N LEU A 69 6.24 11.29 12.32
CA LEU A 69 5.24 10.46 12.97
C LEU A 69 5.80 9.05 13.13
N ARG A 70 5.90 8.59 14.37
CA ARG A 70 6.26 7.21 14.70
C ARG A 70 5.02 6.46 15.14
N PRO A 71 4.50 5.51 14.32
CA PRO A 71 3.42 4.64 14.74
C PRO A 71 3.84 3.84 15.99
N ASP A 72 2.92 3.70 16.94
CA ASP A 72 3.09 2.86 18.13
C ASP A 72 2.14 1.65 18.05
N PRO A 73 2.54 0.54 17.41
CA PRO A 73 1.66 -0.62 17.20
C PRO A 73 1.13 -1.22 18.49
N ALA A 74 1.97 -1.31 19.52
CA ALA A 74 1.59 -1.88 20.80
C ALA A 74 0.59 -0.99 21.55
N GLY A 75 0.87 0.31 21.63
CA GLY A 75 -0.05 1.27 22.28
C GLY A 75 -1.33 1.46 21.48
N ASP A 76 -1.28 1.48 20.16
CA ASP A 76 -2.48 1.55 19.32
C ASP A 76 -3.37 0.33 19.52
N PHE A 77 -2.79 -0.88 19.54
CA PHE A 77 -3.53 -2.11 19.79
C PHE A 77 -4.18 -2.10 21.17
N ARG A 78 -3.43 -1.78 22.21
CA ARG A 78 -3.96 -1.71 23.60
C ARG A 78 -5.13 -0.74 23.71
N ARG A 79 -4.99 0.49 23.19
CA ARG A 79 -6.05 1.49 23.21
C ARG A 79 -7.33 1.01 22.52
N GLU A 80 -7.21 0.41 21.33
CA GLU A 80 -8.38 -0.10 20.59
C GLU A 80 -9.01 -1.30 21.28
N PHE A 81 -8.20 -2.22 21.80
CA PHE A 81 -8.71 -3.39 22.50
C PHE A 81 -9.49 -3.00 23.79
N LEU A 82 -8.91 -2.11 24.60
CA LEU A 82 -9.57 -1.62 25.81
C LEU A 82 -10.84 -0.82 25.49
N ALA A 83 -10.83 -0.02 24.42
CA ALA A 83 -12.02 0.68 23.95
C ALA A 83 -13.11 -0.29 23.46
N LEU A 84 -12.74 -1.39 22.80
CA LEU A 84 -13.68 -2.45 22.41
C LEU A 84 -14.24 -3.17 23.64
N GLN A 85 -13.38 -3.54 24.58
CA GLN A 85 -13.77 -4.18 25.85
C GLN A 85 -14.77 -3.32 26.63
N ALA A 86 -14.51 -2.03 26.78
CA ALA A 86 -15.39 -1.11 27.48
C ALA A 86 -16.80 -1.02 26.84
N ARG A 87 -16.89 -1.18 25.51
CA ARG A 87 -18.19 -1.21 24.79
C ARG A 87 -18.87 -2.57 24.85
N SER A 88 -18.13 -3.63 25.15
CA SER A 88 -18.59 -5.03 25.14
C SER A 88 -18.77 -5.60 26.54
N GLY A 89 -18.88 -4.78 27.58
CA GLY A 89 -19.00 -5.21 28.99
C GLY A 89 -20.05 -6.29 29.18
N THR A 90 -21.23 -6.14 28.59
CA THR A 90 -22.33 -7.14 28.68
C THR A 90 -21.93 -8.51 28.12
N VAL A 91 -21.00 -8.58 27.16
CA VAL A 91 -20.52 -9.86 26.60
C VAL A 91 -19.56 -10.54 27.59
N PHE A 92 -18.68 -9.77 28.24
CA PHE A 92 -17.79 -10.27 29.27
C PHE A 92 -18.59 -10.79 30.49
N ASP A 93 -19.62 -10.04 30.89
CA ASP A 93 -20.55 -10.45 31.98
C ASP A 93 -21.26 -11.76 31.63
N LEU A 94 -21.77 -11.91 30.39
CA LEU A 94 -22.42 -13.14 29.92
C LEU A 94 -21.49 -14.34 29.86
N LEU A 95 -20.21 -14.11 29.56
CA LEU A 95 -19.17 -15.15 29.51
C LEU A 95 -18.56 -15.44 30.86
N GLY A 96 -18.89 -14.66 31.92
CA GLY A 96 -18.27 -14.75 33.23
C GLY A 96 -16.76 -14.46 33.20
N ALA A 97 -16.30 -13.71 32.21
CA ALA A 97 -14.88 -13.39 31.98
C ALA A 97 -14.53 -12.06 32.64
N ALA A 98 -13.38 -12.02 33.33
CA ALA A 98 -12.83 -10.78 33.84
C ALA A 98 -12.30 -9.91 32.69
N PRO A 99 -12.47 -8.58 32.74
CA PRO A 99 -11.86 -7.68 31.77
C PRO A 99 -10.33 -7.75 31.84
N PHE A 100 -9.66 -7.62 30.70
CA PHE A 100 -8.21 -7.53 30.66
C PHE A 100 -7.72 -6.18 31.17
N GLU A 101 -6.62 -6.18 31.90
CA GLU A 101 -5.90 -4.98 32.29
C GLU A 101 -4.89 -4.56 31.21
N ASP A 102 -4.52 -3.27 31.14
CA ASP A 102 -3.57 -2.75 30.15
C ASP A 102 -2.22 -3.49 30.14
N ALA A 103 -1.73 -3.87 31.32
CA ALA A 103 -0.48 -4.59 31.51
C ALA A 103 -0.50 -6.05 30.99
N GLU A 104 -1.68 -6.65 30.84
CA GLU A 104 -1.85 -8.01 30.32
C GLU A 104 -1.83 -8.07 28.79
N LEU A 105 -2.03 -6.93 28.13
CA LEU A 105 -2.16 -6.86 26.68
C LEU A 105 -0.79 -6.76 26.00
N THR A 106 -0.46 -7.77 25.24
CA THR A 106 0.74 -7.82 24.39
C THR A 106 0.39 -7.57 22.92
N GLU A 107 1.34 -7.05 22.15
CA GLU A 107 1.16 -6.83 20.72
C GLU A 107 0.79 -8.11 19.99
N LEU A 108 -0.29 -8.06 19.19
CA LEU A 108 -0.72 -9.19 18.35
C LEU A 108 -0.14 -9.09 16.93
N PRO A 109 0.05 -10.23 16.25
CA PRO A 109 0.37 -10.23 14.82
C PRO A 109 -0.66 -9.41 14.03
N GLY A 110 -0.18 -8.50 13.20
CA GLY A 110 -1.04 -7.57 12.45
C GLY A 110 -1.13 -6.16 13.04
N SER A 111 -0.78 -5.94 14.30
CA SER A 111 -0.83 -4.61 14.94
C SER A 111 0.00 -3.57 14.18
N ARG A 112 1.20 -3.95 13.69
CA ARG A 112 2.06 -3.07 12.89
C ARG A 112 1.40 -2.63 11.59
N GLN A 113 0.72 -3.55 10.90
CA GLN A 113 0.01 -3.26 9.66
C GLN A 113 -1.15 -2.29 9.91
N PHE A 114 -1.91 -2.49 10.98
CA PHE A 114 -3.00 -1.58 11.35
C PHE A 114 -2.50 -0.20 11.79
N ALA A 115 -1.41 -0.14 12.57
CA ALA A 115 -0.80 1.13 12.97
C ALA A 115 -0.32 1.94 11.75
N LEU A 116 0.28 1.26 10.75
CA LEU A 116 0.71 1.87 9.51
C LEU A 116 -0.48 2.39 8.68
N LEU A 117 -1.55 1.62 8.53
CA LEU A 117 -2.76 2.05 7.84
C LEU A 117 -3.43 3.24 8.54
N ARG A 118 -3.41 3.28 9.87
CA ARG A 118 -3.88 4.43 10.66
C ARG A 118 -3.00 5.66 10.44
N ALA A 119 -1.67 5.47 10.41
CA ALA A 119 -0.73 6.55 10.13
C ALA A 119 -0.93 7.14 8.73
N LEU A 120 -1.20 6.32 7.71
CA LEU A 120 -1.59 6.77 6.36
C LEU A 120 -2.85 7.64 6.38
N ARG A 121 -3.88 7.24 7.12
CA ARG A 121 -5.10 8.03 7.27
C ARG A 121 -4.83 9.36 7.97
N THR A 122 -4.07 9.33 9.06
CA THR A 122 -3.67 10.54 9.80
C THR A 122 -2.87 11.48 8.91
N ALA A 123 -1.93 10.94 8.14
CA ALA A 123 -1.16 11.70 7.16
C ALA A 123 -2.07 12.40 6.14
N ALA A 124 -3.06 11.68 5.61
CA ALA A 124 -3.99 12.24 4.61
C ALA A 124 -4.94 13.31 5.17
N ALA A 125 -5.26 13.24 6.45
CA ALA A 125 -6.12 14.21 7.13
C ALA A 125 -5.36 15.45 7.65
N GLY A 126 -4.02 15.38 7.70
CA GLY A 126 -3.17 16.46 8.22
C GLY A 126 -3.00 17.63 7.25
N ASP A 127 -2.56 18.75 7.78
CA ASP A 127 -2.27 19.98 7.00
C ASP A 127 -0.79 19.97 6.55
N HIS A 128 -0.43 18.98 5.71
CA HIS A 128 0.90 18.83 5.10
C HIS A 128 0.79 18.90 3.59
N ASP A 129 1.84 19.43 2.94
CA ASP A 129 1.90 19.50 1.48
C ASP A 129 2.29 18.13 0.89
N LEU A 130 3.12 17.39 1.66
CA LEU A 130 3.64 16.08 1.30
C LEU A 130 3.73 15.16 2.53
N ALA A 131 3.35 13.90 2.36
CA ALA A 131 3.71 12.83 3.29
C ALA A 131 4.67 11.85 2.62
N VAL A 132 5.75 11.49 3.31
CA VAL A 132 6.67 10.42 2.94
C VAL A 132 6.49 9.30 3.95
N VAL A 133 6.18 8.09 3.47
CA VAL A 133 5.87 6.96 4.34
C VAL A 133 6.87 5.84 4.08
N ASP A 134 7.66 5.52 5.09
CA ASP A 134 8.56 4.36 5.07
C ASP A 134 7.74 3.10 5.28
N LEU A 135 7.68 2.26 4.24
CA LEU A 135 6.94 1.00 4.23
C LEU A 135 7.87 -0.19 4.50
N PRO A 136 7.33 -1.32 4.96
CA PRO A 136 8.08 -2.56 5.06
C PRO A 136 8.60 -3.03 3.68
N PRO A 137 9.37 -4.14 3.62
CA PRO A 137 9.83 -4.71 2.34
C PRO A 137 8.69 -4.95 1.36
N LEU A 138 8.99 -4.88 0.06
CA LEU A 138 8.04 -4.83 -1.06
C LEU A 138 6.82 -5.75 -0.91
N HIS A 139 7.02 -7.04 -0.64
CA HIS A 139 5.91 -8.00 -0.56
C HIS A 139 4.98 -7.73 0.62
N GLU A 140 5.55 -7.36 1.77
CA GLU A 140 4.78 -6.97 2.94
C GLU A 140 4.07 -5.64 2.70
N ALA A 141 4.74 -4.67 2.10
CA ALA A 141 4.15 -3.38 1.73
C ALA A 141 2.92 -3.56 0.84
N LEU A 142 3.02 -4.37 -0.24
CA LEU A 142 1.90 -4.65 -1.13
C LEU A 142 0.75 -5.37 -0.41
N THR A 143 1.07 -6.27 0.52
CA THR A 143 0.06 -6.94 1.36
C THR A 143 -0.67 -5.95 2.24
N VAL A 144 0.05 -5.04 2.92
CA VAL A 144 -0.54 -4.01 3.77
C VAL A 144 -1.42 -3.05 2.97
N LEU A 145 -0.95 -2.61 1.80
CA LEU A 145 -1.71 -1.69 0.94
C LEU A 145 -2.98 -2.33 0.34
N ALA A 146 -2.99 -3.65 0.14
CA ALA A 146 -4.17 -4.40 -0.29
C ALA A 146 -5.16 -4.71 0.84
N LEU A 147 -4.73 -4.64 2.10
CA LEU A 147 -5.51 -5.08 3.26
C LEU A 147 -6.85 -4.34 3.41
N PRO A 148 -6.97 -3.01 3.21
CA PRO A 148 -8.25 -2.30 3.32
C PRO A 148 -9.31 -2.85 2.37
N GLU A 149 -8.99 -3.03 1.09
CA GLU A 149 -9.90 -3.59 0.08
C GLU A 149 -10.34 -5.01 0.46
N GLN A 150 -9.40 -5.86 0.87
CA GLN A 150 -9.66 -7.25 1.24
C GLN A 150 -10.57 -7.35 2.47
N LEU A 151 -10.29 -6.60 3.52
CA LEU A 151 -11.10 -6.59 4.75
C LEU A 151 -12.51 -6.06 4.50
N ARG A 152 -12.66 -4.98 3.73
CA ARG A 152 -13.96 -4.44 3.33
C ARG A 152 -14.78 -5.48 2.55
N ARG A 153 -14.14 -6.21 1.64
CA ARG A 153 -14.76 -7.29 0.90
C ARG A 153 -15.25 -8.43 1.83
N TYR A 154 -14.43 -8.83 2.82
CA TYR A 154 -14.81 -9.84 3.80
C TYR A 154 -15.96 -9.37 4.69
N LEU A 155 -15.91 -8.14 5.19
CA LEU A 155 -16.98 -7.56 5.99
C LEU A 155 -18.31 -7.55 5.24
N ARG A 156 -18.34 -7.09 3.97
CA ARG A 156 -19.54 -7.09 3.14
C ARG A 156 -20.08 -8.50 2.88
N ARG A 157 -19.21 -9.49 2.72
CA ARG A 157 -19.63 -10.87 2.49
C ARG A 157 -20.17 -11.55 3.76
N LEU A 158 -19.58 -11.27 4.92
CA LEU A 158 -19.99 -11.82 6.20
C LEU A 158 -21.26 -11.14 6.74
N LEU A 159 -21.35 -9.82 6.54
CA LEU A 159 -22.43 -8.97 7.04
C LEU A 159 -23.07 -8.15 5.90
N PRO A 160 -23.81 -8.79 4.98
CA PRO A 160 -24.40 -8.11 3.83
C PRO A 160 -25.34 -6.98 4.27
N PRO A 161 -25.25 -5.78 3.68
CA PRO A 161 -26.07 -4.62 4.05
C PRO A 161 -27.57 -4.84 3.85
N GLU A 162 -27.97 -5.67 2.88
CA GLU A 162 -29.39 -6.02 2.64
C GLU A 162 -30.00 -6.77 3.84
N ARG A 163 -29.20 -7.61 4.52
CA ARG A 163 -29.62 -8.29 5.73
C ARG A 163 -29.71 -7.37 6.92
N GLN A 164 -28.92 -6.30 6.94
CA GLN A 164 -28.97 -5.25 7.98
C GLN A 164 -30.28 -4.44 7.84
N ALA A 165 -30.62 -4.00 6.63
CA ALA A 165 -31.85 -3.27 6.35
C ALA A 165 -33.12 -4.10 6.63
N ALA A 166 -33.13 -5.39 6.23
CA ALA A 166 -34.26 -6.29 6.49
C ALA A 166 -34.48 -6.60 7.97
N ARG A 167 -33.42 -6.52 8.81
CA ARG A 167 -33.49 -6.73 10.25
C ARG A 167 -33.88 -5.48 11.03
N ALA A 168 -33.58 -4.29 10.52
CA ALA A 168 -34.05 -3.04 11.12
C ALA A 168 -35.60 -2.95 11.16
N LEU A 169 -36.30 -3.72 10.31
CA LEU A 169 -37.75 -3.80 10.28
C LEU A 169 -38.33 -4.92 11.19
N ARG A 170 -37.50 -5.70 11.91
CA ARG A 170 -37.93 -6.86 12.70
C ARG A 170 -37.76 -6.80 14.23
N PRO A 171 -37.65 -5.65 14.91
CA PRO A 171 -37.48 -5.67 16.38
C PRO A 171 -38.67 -6.32 17.10
N MET A 172 -39.90 -6.19 16.57
CA MET A 172 -41.09 -6.76 17.20
C MET A 172 -41.20 -8.30 17.11
N LEU A 173 -40.70 -8.92 16.05
CA LEU A 173 -40.83 -10.37 15.87
C LEU A 173 -39.72 -11.17 16.58
N ALA A 174 -38.56 -10.59 16.79
CA ALA A 174 -37.43 -11.25 17.44
C ALA A 174 -37.61 -11.36 18.94
N GLN A 175 -38.27 -10.40 19.57
CA GLN A 175 -38.62 -10.49 21.02
C GLN A 175 -39.58 -11.63 21.34
N LEU A 176 -40.40 -12.05 20.35
CA LEU A 176 -41.34 -13.16 20.50
C LEU A 176 -40.73 -14.55 20.28
N ALA A 177 -39.58 -14.64 19.61
CA ALA A 177 -38.96 -15.90 19.17
C ALA A 177 -37.77 -16.37 20.01
N GLY A 178 -37.33 -15.60 21.04
CA GLY A 178 -36.22 -15.99 21.92
C GLY A 178 -34.88 -16.25 21.23
N VAL A 179 -34.68 -15.78 19.99
CA VAL A 179 -33.44 -15.97 19.22
C VAL A 179 -32.42 -14.92 19.65
N PRO A 180 -31.22 -15.32 20.11
CA PRO A 180 -30.18 -14.36 20.46
C PRO A 180 -29.82 -13.54 19.21
N MET A 181 -30.15 -12.26 19.23
CA MET A 181 -29.73 -11.33 18.15
C MET A 181 -28.24 -11.02 18.32
N PRO A 182 -27.47 -11.00 17.23
CA PRO A 182 -26.14 -10.39 17.27
C PRO A 182 -26.31 -8.96 17.77
N ALA A 183 -25.58 -8.63 18.83
CA ALA A 183 -25.76 -7.36 19.53
C ALA A 183 -25.60 -6.18 18.57
N GLN A 184 -26.38 -5.14 18.73
CA GLN A 184 -26.38 -3.92 17.90
C GLN A 184 -24.97 -3.33 17.76
N TRP A 185 -24.13 -3.46 18.80
CA TRP A 185 -22.73 -3.04 18.81
C TRP A 185 -21.89 -3.68 17.69
N LEU A 186 -22.18 -4.93 17.28
CA LEU A 186 -21.44 -5.60 16.20
C LEU A 186 -21.64 -4.89 14.86
N TYR A 187 -22.86 -4.45 14.58
CA TYR A 187 -23.17 -3.71 13.35
C TYR A 187 -22.59 -2.30 13.38
N GLU A 188 -22.67 -1.62 14.51
CA GLU A 188 -22.08 -0.30 14.70
C GLU A 188 -20.54 -0.36 14.53
N THR A 189 -19.92 -1.36 15.15
CA THR A 189 -18.47 -1.60 15.03
C THR A 189 -18.09 -1.91 13.57
N THR A 190 -18.85 -2.77 12.89
CA THR A 190 -18.59 -3.13 11.48
C THR A 190 -18.75 -1.92 10.56
N SER A 191 -19.79 -1.10 10.76
CA SER A 191 -20.01 0.12 9.98
C SER A 191 -18.88 1.12 10.17
N ARG A 192 -18.40 1.28 11.39
CA ARG A 192 -17.25 2.12 11.69
C ARG A 192 -15.98 1.62 10.97
N TRP A 193 -15.70 0.31 11.06
CA TRP A 193 -14.55 -0.30 10.39
C TRP A 193 -14.63 -0.18 8.87
N GLU A 194 -15.82 -0.38 8.28
CA GLU A 194 -16.03 -0.19 6.85
C GLU A 194 -15.70 1.25 6.43
N THR A 195 -16.13 2.23 7.23
CA THR A 195 -15.84 3.66 6.98
C THR A 195 -14.34 3.96 7.10
N GLU A 196 -13.69 3.46 8.14
CA GLU A 196 -12.26 3.66 8.37
C GLU A 196 -11.41 3.02 7.27
N LEU A 197 -11.71 1.77 6.90
CA LEU A 197 -11.02 1.07 5.82
C LEU A 197 -11.28 1.71 4.45
N ALA A 198 -12.50 2.24 4.22
CA ALA A 198 -12.83 2.98 3.01
C ALA A 198 -11.98 4.25 2.88
N ALA A 199 -11.80 4.97 3.99
CA ALA A 199 -10.97 6.18 4.00
C ALA A 199 -9.49 5.85 3.70
N VAL A 200 -8.95 4.78 4.29
CA VAL A 200 -7.57 4.35 3.98
C VAL A 200 -7.44 3.90 2.53
N GLN A 201 -8.40 3.12 2.02
CA GLN A 201 -8.40 2.69 0.62
C GLN A 201 -8.40 3.89 -0.33
N ALA A 202 -9.22 4.90 -0.06
CA ALA A 202 -9.25 6.13 -0.86
C ALA A 202 -7.90 6.87 -0.87
N VAL A 203 -7.16 6.83 0.24
CA VAL A 203 -5.79 7.39 0.33
C VAL A 203 -4.83 6.60 -0.54
N VAL A 204 -4.86 5.27 -0.49
CA VAL A 204 -3.99 4.39 -1.28
C VAL A 204 -4.28 4.54 -2.78
N GLU A 205 -5.55 4.63 -3.16
CA GLU A 205 -5.99 4.74 -4.57
C GLU A 205 -5.97 6.18 -5.12
N ALA A 206 -5.63 7.17 -4.29
CA ALA A 206 -5.60 8.57 -4.71
C ALA A 206 -4.53 8.80 -5.79
N PRO A 207 -4.81 9.59 -6.85
CA PRO A 207 -3.83 9.90 -7.90
C PRO A 207 -2.55 10.57 -7.40
N GLY A 208 -2.60 11.20 -6.22
CA GLY A 208 -1.47 11.82 -5.55
C GLY A 208 -0.60 10.84 -4.75
N THR A 209 -1.00 9.57 -4.63
CA THR A 209 -0.25 8.52 -3.93
C THR A 209 0.61 7.76 -4.93
N THR A 210 1.92 7.72 -4.68
CA THR A 210 2.90 7.07 -5.54
C THR A 210 3.87 6.23 -4.74
N VAL A 211 4.54 5.29 -5.41
CA VAL A 211 5.52 4.40 -4.79
C VAL A 211 6.91 4.71 -5.30
N ARG A 212 7.87 4.81 -4.39
CA ARG A 212 9.30 4.90 -4.64
C ARG A 212 9.97 3.60 -4.26
N LEU A 213 10.57 2.93 -5.23
CA LEU A 213 11.21 1.63 -5.04
C LEU A 213 12.70 1.80 -4.79
N VAL A 214 13.19 1.30 -3.66
CA VAL A 214 14.61 1.36 -3.30
C VAL A 214 15.24 -0.02 -3.46
N LEU A 215 16.30 -0.10 -4.27
CA LEU A 215 17.03 -1.31 -4.57
C LEU A 215 18.54 -1.06 -4.45
N GLU A 216 19.25 -2.08 -4.02
CA GLU A 216 20.70 -2.12 -4.17
C GLU A 216 21.02 -2.96 -5.41
N PRO A 217 21.81 -2.44 -6.38
CA PRO A 217 22.13 -3.19 -7.60
C PRO A 217 22.89 -4.49 -7.26
N GLY A 218 22.23 -5.62 -7.44
CA GLY A 218 22.71 -6.95 -7.13
C GLY A 218 21.92 -8.02 -7.90
N PRO A 219 22.22 -9.32 -7.71
CA PRO A 219 21.64 -10.41 -8.49
C PRO A 219 20.10 -10.46 -8.46
N ALA A 220 19.47 -10.07 -7.36
CA ALA A 220 18.01 -10.08 -7.20
C ALA A 220 17.31 -8.81 -7.68
N ALA A 221 18.05 -7.72 -7.94
CA ALA A 221 17.48 -6.39 -8.13
C ALA A 221 16.51 -6.30 -9.32
N ALA A 222 16.88 -6.85 -10.47
CA ALA A 222 16.03 -6.85 -11.67
C ALA A 222 14.76 -7.69 -11.47
N GLY A 223 14.85 -8.82 -10.78
CA GLY A 223 13.70 -9.64 -10.39
C GLY A 223 12.76 -8.88 -9.46
N THR A 224 13.30 -8.22 -8.44
CA THR A 224 12.52 -7.40 -7.50
C THR A 224 11.84 -6.23 -8.21
N LEU A 225 12.50 -5.57 -9.17
CA LEU A 225 11.89 -4.52 -9.98
C LEU A 225 10.71 -5.04 -10.81
N ARG A 226 10.87 -6.20 -11.45
CA ARG A 226 9.80 -6.86 -12.22
C ARG A 226 8.60 -7.17 -11.34
N GLU A 227 8.82 -7.78 -10.17
CA GLU A 227 7.78 -8.09 -9.20
C GLU A 227 7.11 -6.82 -8.65
N ALA A 228 7.89 -5.78 -8.36
CA ALA A 228 7.34 -4.50 -7.91
C ALA A 228 6.39 -3.91 -8.96
N ARG A 229 6.81 -3.85 -10.23
CA ARG A 229 5.97 -3.33 -11.32
C ARG A 229 4.69 -4.12 -11.48
N LEU A 230 4.78 -5.45 -11.41
CA LEU A 230 3.62 -6.34 -11.48
C LEU A 230 2.67 -6.14 -10.30
N GLY A 231 3.19 -6.16 -9.08
CA GLY A 231 2.38 -6.00 -7.87
C GLY A 231 1.73 -4.62 -7.74
N LEU A 232 2.47 -3.56 -8.09
CA LEU A 232 1.96 -2.19 -8.10
C LEU A 232 0.87 -2.00 -9.15
N ALA A 233 1.09 -2.49 -10.39
CA ALA A 233 0.09 -2.43 -11.44
C ALA A 233 -1.18 -3.19 -11.06
N LEU A 234 -1.03 -4.37 -10.46
CA LEU A 234 -2.16 -5.15 -9.94
C LEU A 234 -2.97 -4.37 -8.89
N GLN A 235 -2.31 -3.54 -8.06
CA GLN A 235 -2.96 -2.67 -7.07
C GLN A 235 -3.39 -1.31 -7.61
N GLY A 236 -3.08 -0.98 -8.86
CA GLY A 236 -3.36 0.33 -9.45
C GLY A 236 -2.48 1.46 -8.92
N LEU A 237 -1.31 1.13 -8.37
CA LEU A 237 -0.35 2.09 -7.80
C LEU A 237 0.70 2.51 -8.82
N ALA A 238 0.98 3.81 -8.87
CA ALA A 238 2.00 4.38 -9.75
C ALA A 238 3.39 4.33 -9.11
N LEU A 239 4.39 3.90 -9.89
CA LEU A 239 5.81 4.00 -9.52
C LEU A 239 6.33 5.38 -9.92
N ASP A 240 6.85 6.16 -8.96
CA ASP A 240 7.38 7.51 -9.23
C ASP A 240 8.89 7.53 -9.43
N ALA A 241 9.62 6.62 -8.80
CA ALA A 241 11.06 6.49 -8.94
C ALA A 241 11.55 5.09 -8.56
N VAL A 242 12.64 4.68 -9.18
CA VAL A 242 13.46 3.52 -8.77
C VAL A 242 14.80 4.04 -8.31
N ILE A 243 15.15 3.82 -7.07
CA ILE A 243 16.39 4.28 -6.48
C ILE A 243 17.39 3.14 -6.45
N ALA A 244 18.42 3.24 -7.29
CA ALA A 244 19.61 2.38 -7.20
C ALA A 244 20.52 2.95 -6.12
N ASN A 245 20.45 2.39 -4.92
CA ASN A 245 21.15 2.90 -3.75
C ASN A 245 22.50 2.21 -3.53
N ARG A 246 23.40 2.87 -2.79
CA ARG A 246 24.72 2.38 -2.38
C ARG A 246 25.63 2.05 -3.58
N LEU A 247 25.65 2.93 -4.57
CA LEU A 247 26.57 2.76 -5.69
C LEU A 247 28.01 3.00 -5.25
N LEU A 248 28.86 2.04 -5.57
CA LEU A 248 30.28 2.12 -5.30
C LEU A 248 30.96 3.14 -6.23
N PRO A 249 32.10 3.75 -5.83
CA PRO A 249 32.80 4.69 -6.66
C PRO A 249 33.31 4.03 -7.95
N ALA A 250 33.16 4.74 -9.08
CA ALA A 250 33.49 4.20 -10.41
C ALA A 250 34.99 3.95 -10.61
N ALA A 251 35.85 4.68 -9.92
CA ALA A 251 37.31 4.58 -10.03
C ALA A 251 37.93 4.19 -8.70
N SER A 252 38.80 3.17 -8.72
CA SER A 252 39.60 2.74 -7.59
C SER A 252 40.87 2.04 -8.10
N ASP A 253 41.98 2.26 -7.40
CA ASP A 253 43.22 1.53 -7.65
C ASP A 253 43.25 0.16 -6.97
N ASP A 254 42.25 -0.12 -6.10
CA ASP A 254 42.12 -1.41 -5.43
C ASP A 254 41.44 -2.43 -6.40
N PRO A 255 42.13 -3.56 -6.74
CA PRO A 255 41.60 -4.56 -7.65
C PRO A 255 40.30 -5.22 -7.16
N TRP A 256 40.15 -5.40 -5.84
CA TRP A 256 38.93 -6.00 -5.24
C TRP A 256 37.75 -5.06 -5.41
N LEU A 257 37.93 -3.77 -5.06
CA LEU A 257 36.87 -2.77 -5.21
C LEU A 257 36.51 -2.58 -6.69
N THR A 258 37.48 -2.57 -7.60
CA THR A 258 37.25 -2.50 -9.05
C THR A 258 36.40 -3.67 -9.54
N ALA A 259 36.69 -4.91 -9.10
CA ALA A 259 35.91 -6.08 -9.47
C ALA A 259 34.48 -6.01 -8.93
N LEU A 260 34.30 -5.55 -7.70
CA LEU A 260 32.99 -5.40 -7.07
C LEU A 260 32.16 -4.31 -7.77
N THR A 261 32.76 -3.17 -8.09
CA THR A 261 32.12 -2.09 -8.84
C THR A 261 31.70 -2.54 -10.23
N ALA A 262 32.55 -3.29 -10.94
CA ALA A 262 32.21 -3.85 -12.24
C ALA A 262 31.04 -4.85 -12.17
N GLN A 263 30.95 -5.63 -11.10
CA GLN A 263 29.81 -6.51 -10.85
C GLN A 263 28.53 -5.71 -10.60
N GLN A 264 28.60 -4.71 -9.71
CA GLN A 264 27.45 -3.85 -9.41
C GLN A 264 26.96 -3.11 -10.67
N HIS A 265 27.88 -2.66 -11.50
CA HIS A 265 27.53 -1.94 -12.74
C HIS A 265 26.70 -2.79 -13.71
N ARG A 266 27.02 -4.09 -13.86
CA ARG A 266 26.21 -5.01 -14.68
C ARG A 266 24.77 -5.13 -14.18
N HIS A 267 24.56 -5.15 -12.85
CA HIS A 267 23.22 -5.18 -12.27
C HIS A 267 22.51 -3.84 -12.39
N LEU A 268 23.25 -2.73 -12.34
CA LEU A 268 22.74 -1.38 -12.56
C LEU A 268 22.22 -1.23 -14.00
N GLU A 269 22.93 -1.75 -15.00
CA GLU A 269 22.47 -1.74 -16.39
C GLU A 269 21.15 -2.51 -16.58
N ALA A 270 21.00 -3.65 -15.90
CA ALA A 270 19.74 -4.39 -15.91
C ALA A 270 18.57 -3.60 -15.26
N LEU A 271 18.85 -2.87 -14.18
CA LEU A 271 17.86 -1.96 -13.57
C LEU A 271 17.53 -0.81 -14.52
N ARG A 272 18.52 -0.21 -15.19
CA ARG A 272 18.34 0.89 -16.15
C ARG A 272 17.46 0.46 -17.32
N ALA A 273 17.69 -0.73 -17.85
CA ALA A 273 16.85 -1.29 -18.91
C ALA A 273 15.39 -1.53 -18.46
N GLY A 274 15.18 -1.90 -17.19
CA GLY A 274 13.84 -2.16 -16.66
C GLY A 274 13.10 -0.92 -16.15
N ALA A 275 13.82 0.09 -15.65
CA ALA A 275 13.22 1.28 -15.02
C ALA A 275 13.16 2.49 -15.96
N GLY A 276 14.05 2.56 -16.98
CA GLY A 276 14.13 3.71 -17.88
C GLY A 276 14.40 5.02 -17.13
N ASP A 277 13.66 6.06 -17.48
CA ASP A 277 13.78 7.41 -16.92
C ASP A 277 13.40 7.50 -15.43
N LEU A 278 12.79 6.46 -14.87
CA LEU A 278 12.46 6.41 -13.43
C LEU A 278 13.66 6.04 -12.55
N LEU A 279 14.80 5.61 -13.14
CA LEU A 279 15.99 5.24 -12.39
C LEU A 279 16.75 6.46 -11.90
N HIS A 280 17.03 6.45 -10.61
CA HIS A 280 17.90 7.43 -9.96
C HIS A 280 18.99 6.70 -9.18
N GLU A 281 20.18 7.24 -9.24
CA GLU A 281 21.38 6.63 -8.68
C GLU A 281 21.83 7.39 -7.44
N LEU A 282 22.06 6.67 -6.31
CA LEU A 282 22.58 7.24 -5.08
C LEU A 282 23.90 6.59 -4.71
N PRO A 283 24.92 7.39 -4.39
CA PRO A 283 26.25 6.88 -4.06
C PRO A 283 26.24 6.23 -2.66
N HIS A 284 27.15 5.27 -2.46
CA HIS A 284 27.56 4.84 -1.16
C HIS A 284 28.47 5.91 -0.53
N LEU A 285 28.13 6.42 0.67
CA LEU A 285 28.88 7.50 1.31
C LEU A 285 30.21 7.05 1.95
N GLY A 286 30.56 5.76 1.82
CA GLY A 286 31.71 5.17 2.52
C GLY A 286 31.48 4.92 4.02
N ARG A 287 30.31 5.30 4.52
CA ARG A 287 29.86 5.11 5.91
C ARG A 287 28.35 5.01 5.96
N ASP A 288 27.80 4.58 7.07
CA ASP A 288 26.37 4.68 7.35
C ASP A 288 25.95 6.14 7.46
N PRO A 289 24.90 6.58 6.75
CA PRO A 289 24.39 7.95 6.82
C PRO A 289 23.94 8.31 8.24
N ARG A 290 24.38 9.45 8.73
CA ARG A 290 24.00 9.97 10.06
C ARG A 290 23.66 11.44 9.99
N GLY A 291 22.51 11.80 10.52
CA GLY A 291 22.09 13.18 10.63
C GLY A 291 21.70 13.85 9.30
N PRO A 292 21.27 15.10 9.36
CA PRO A 292 20.70 15.83 8.23
C PRO A 292 21.70 16.16 7.13
N GLU A 293 22.99 16.21 7.43
CA GLU A 293 24.03 16.52 6.44
C GLU A 293 24.27 15.36 5.49
N ASP A 294 24.42 14.12 6.04
CA ASP A 294 24.56 12.92 5.21
C ASP A 294 23.30 12.64 4.39
N LEU A 295 22.12 12.85 4.98
CA LEU A 295 20.86 12.72 4.25
C LEU A 295 20.74 13.75 3.11
N ALA A 296 21.28 14.95 3.29
CA ALA A 296 21.27 15.94 2.23
C ALA A 296 22.12 15.52 1.02
N LEU A 297 23.21 14.77 1.23
CA LEU A 297 24.01 14.20 0.15
C LEU A 297 23.24 13.15 -0.66
N LEU A 298 22.26 12.48 -0.03
CA LEU A 298 21.38 11.49 -0.66
C LEU A 298 20.08 12.09 -1.18
N ALA A 299 19.87 13.39 -1.00
CA ALA A 299 18.66 14.11 -1.36
C ALA A 299 18.55 14.45 -2.86
N ALA A 300 19.37 13.87 -3.71
CA ALA A 300 19.44 14.17 -5.15
C ALA A 300 18.13 13.83 -5.94
N VAL A 301 17.26 13.01 -5.35
CA VAL A 301 16.01 12.61 -5.98
C VAL A 301 14.89 13.53 -5.53
N ARG A 302 14.75 14.66 -6.21
CA ARG A 302 13.52 15.46 -6.08
C ARG A 302 12.35 14.69 -6.67
N PRO A 303 11.15 14.78 -6.09
CA PRO A 303 9.96 14.29 -6.78
C PRO A 303 9.92 14.99 -8.13
N GLY A 304 10.22 14.24 -9.17
CA GLY A 304 10.20 14.74 -10.54
C GLY A 304 8.80 15.19 -10.96
N LEU A 305 8.59 15.28 -12.26
CA LEU A 305 7.33 15.47 -12.96
C LEU A 305 6.15 14.74 -12.29
N PRO A 306 4.92 15.23 -12.43
CA PRO A 306 3.76 14.52 -11.91
C PRO A 306 3.84 13.05 -12.33
N PRO A 307 3.59 12.12 -11.39
CA PRO A 307 3.73 10.69 -11.68
C PRO A 307 2.87 10.34 -12.88
N VAL A 308 3.42 9.54 -13.78
CA VAL A 308 2.62 8.92 -14.83
C VAL A 308 1.61 8.01 -14.14
N PRO A 309 0.30 8.24 -14.29
CA PRO A 309 -0.71 7.39 -13.67
C PRO A 309 -0.46 5.92 -14.03
N ALA A 310 -0.68 5.02 -13.07
CA ALA A 310 -0.67 3.60 -13.40
C ALA A 310 -1.69 3.34 -14.52
N PRO A 311 -1.35 2.54 -15.54
CA PRO A 311 -2.31 2.17 -16.57
C PRO A 311 -3.57 1.57 -15.93
N ALA A 312 -4.72 2.17 -16.21
CA ALA A 312 -5.98 1.73 -15.63
C ALA A 312 -6.60 0.58 -16.44
N PRO A 313 -7.27 -0.37 -15.78
CA PRO A 313 -8.09 -1.36 -16.49
C PRO A 313 -9.13 -0.70 -17.39
N ALA A 314 -9.26 -1.17 -18.63
CA ALA A 314 -10.19 -0.61 -19.61
C ALA A 314 -11.02 -1.71 -20.28
N VAL A 315 -12.26 -1.40 -20.66
CA VAL A 315 -13.10 -2.31 -21.43
C VAL A 315 -13.21 -1.78 -22.85
N GLU A 316 -12.73 -2.57 -23.82
CA GLU A 316 -12.88 -2.32 -25.25
C GLU A 316 -14.14 -3.02 -25.76
N ASP A 317 -15.00 -2.29 -26.46
CA ASP A 317 -16.19 -2.86 -27.10
C ASP A 317 -15.89 -3.29 -28.53
N ARG A 318 -15.75 -4.58 -28.73
CA ARG A 318 -15.52 -5.21 -30.05
C ARG A 318 -16.71 -6.00 -30.55
N ARG A 319 -17.88 -5.76 -30.00
CA ARG A 319 -19.08 -6.53 -30.39
C ARG A 319 -19.46 -6.39 -31.86
N ALA A 320 -19.20 -5.23 -32.48
CA ALA A 320 -19.44 -5.02 -33.90
C ALA A 320 -18.45 -5.78 -34.81
N GLN A 321 -17.28 -6.16 -34.30
CA GLN A 321 -16.17 -6.76 -35.03
C GLN A 321 -16.16 -8.29 -34.87
N ASP A 322 -16.13 -8.77 -33.66
CA ASP A 322 -15.99 -10.20 -33.29
C ASP A 322 -16.96 -10.67 -32.20
N GLY A 323 -17.97 -9.86 -31.86
CA GLY A 323 -19.06 -10.24 -30.95
C GLY A 323 -18.66 -10.21 -29.46
N VAL A 324 -17.50 -9.67 -29.10
CA VAL A 324 -16.99 -9.70 -27.72
C VAL A 324 -16.71 -8.31 -27.15
N LEU A 325 -16.65 -8.25 -25.83
CA LEU A 325 -16.02 -7.18 -25.05
C LEU A 325 -14.66 -7.69 -24.58
N VAL A 326 -13.62 -6.85 -24.60
CA VAL A 326 -12.29 -7.21 -24.10
C VAL A 326 -11.96 -6.35 -22.89
N TRP A 327 -11.67 -6.99 -21.78
CA TRP A 327 -11.21 -6.29 -20.57
C TRP A 327 -9.68 -6.33 -20.50
N HIS A 328 -9.06 -5.18 -20.65
CA HIS A 328 -7.62 -4.97 -20.60
C HIS A 328 -7.17 -4.74 -19.17
N LEU A 329 -6.24 -5.54 -18.71
CA LEU A 329 -5.61 -5.44 -17.39
C LEU A 329 -4.10 -5.32 -17.58
N PRO A 330 -3.52 -4.14 -17.41
CA PRO A 330 -2.07 -3.95 -17.51
C PRO A 330 -1.33 -4.71 -16.41
N LEU A 331 -0.45 -5.63 -16.79
CA LEU A 331 0.36 -6.48 -15.92
C LEU A 331 1.81 -6.52 -16.40
N PRO A 332 2.56 -5.40 -16.29
CA PRO A 332 3.91 -5.30 -16.78
C PRO A 332 4.82 -6.32 -16.13
N GLY A 333 5.57 -7.09 -16.94
CA GLY A 333 6.47 -8.13 -16.46
C GLY A 333 5.81 -9.45 -16.07
N ALA A 334 4.47 -9.61 -16.26
CA ALA A 334 3.82 -10.88 -16.06
C ALA A 334 4.26 -11.94 -17.09
N ALA A 335 4.40 -13.19 -16.65
CA ALA A 335 4.57 -14.32 -17.53
C ALA A 335 3.27 -15.12 -17.60
N LYS A 336 2.93 -15.64 -18.78
CA LYS A 336 1.68 -16.41 -18.98
C LYS A 336 1.55 -17.60 -18.03
N SER A 337 2.68 -18.27 -17.73
CA SER A 337 2.74 -19.42 -16.80
C SER A 337 2.48 -19.03 -15.33
N GLU A 338 2.59 -17.75 -14.97
CA GLU A 338 2.41 -17.22 -13.62
C GLU A 338 0.98 -16.69 -13.41
N LEU A 339 0.13 -16.73 -14.45
CA LEU A 339 -1.23 -16.19 -14.38
C LEU A 339 -2.24 -17.28 -14.02
N SER A 340 -3.15 -16.93 -13.12
CA SER A 340 -4.36 -17.72 -12.83
C SER A 340 -5.59 -16.82 -12.83
N LEU A 341 -6.67 -17.29 -13.46
CA LEU A 341 -7.91 -16.54 -13.62
C LEU A 341 -9.09 -17.42 -13.22
N VAL A 342 -9.89 -16.95 -12.29
CA VAL A 342 -11.14 -17.62 -11.89
C VAL A 342 -12.24 -16.57 -11.76
N ARG A 343 -13.32 -16.74 -12.53
CA ARG A 343 -14.53 -15.93 -12.35
C ARG A 343 -15.44 -16.55 -11.29
N ARG A 344 -15.95 -15.73 -10.40
CA ARG A 344 -16.99 -16.11 -9.42
C ARG A 344 -18.08 -15.04 -9.39
N GLY A 345 -19.21 -15.35 -10.02
CA GLY A 345 -20.28 -14.36 -10.13
C GLY A 345 -19.80 -13.07 -10.78
N ASP A 346 -19.89 -11.96 -10.05
CA ASP A 346 -19.48 -10.62 -10.49
C ASP A 346 -18.06 -10.25 -10.11
N GLU A 347 -17.22 -11.22 -9.75
CA GLU A 347 -15.83 -11.02 -9.38
C GLU A 347 -14.89 -11.87 -10.24
N LEU A 348 -13.71 -11.32 -10.54
CA LEU A 348 -12.58 -12.01 -11.16
C LEU A 348 -11.46 -12.17 -10.12
N LEU A 349 -11.08 -13.41 -9.81
CA LEU A 349 -9.93 -13.72 -9.00
C LEU A 349 -8.72 -13.83 -9.94
N LEU A 350 -7.80 -12.88 -9.83
CA LEU A 350 -6.59 -12.81 -10.63
C LEU A 350 -5.39 -13.13 -9.75
N GLY A 351 -4.61 -14.14 -10.13
CA GLY A 351 -3.28 -14.41 -9.61
C GLY A 351 -2.25 -14.03 -10.66
N ALA A 352 -1.19 -13.33 -10.26
CA ALA A 352 -0.08 -12.94 -11.11
C ALA A 352 1.23 -13.03 -10.32
N GLY A 353 2.05 -14.06 -10.60
CA GLY A 353 3.22 -14.40 -9.79
C GLY A 353 2.85 -14.64 -8.32
N PRO A 354 3.53 -14.00 -7.36
CA PRO A 354 3.22 -14.16 -5.94
C PRO A 354 1.97 -13.39 -5.49
N PHE A 355 1.39 -12.54 -6.35
CA PHE A 355 0.31 -11.63 -5.98
C PHE A 355 -1.06 -12.18 -6.39
N ARG A 356 -2.08 -11.80 -5.62
CA ARG A 356 -3.48 -12.11 -5.90
C ARG A 356 -4.36 -10.90 -5.64
N ARG A 357 -5.29 -10.64 -6.54
CA ARG A 357 -6.33 -9.63 -6.35
C ARG A 357 -7.67 -10.13 -6.82
N THR A 358 -8.73 -9.74 -6.13
CA THR A 358 -10.10 -9.97 -6.58
C THR A 358 -10.64 -8.65 -7.12
N LEU A 359 -10.97 -8.65 -8.40
CA LEU A 359 -11.45 -7.48 -9.11
C LEU A 359 -12.96 -7.59 -9.33
N PRO A 360 -13.78 -6.57 -9.00
CA PRO A 360 -15.19 -6.55 -9.39
C PRO A 360 -15.29 -6.39 -10.90
N LEU A 361 -16.16 -7.17 -11.52
CA LEU A 361 -16.41 -7.03 -12.95
C LEU A 361 -17.12 -5.69 -13.24
N PRO A 362 -16.65 -4.94 -14.25
CA PRO A 362 -17.40 -3.83 -14.81
C PRO A 362 -18.84 -4.20 -15.13
N ALA A 363 -19.77 -3.26 -14.97
CA ALA A 363 -21.21 -3.55 -15.09
C ALA A 363 -21.58 -4.22 -16.43
N ALA A 364 -20.93 -3.82 -17.52
CA ALA A 364 -21.14 -4.43 -18.84
C ALA A 364 -20.75 -5.91 -18.88
N LEU A 365 -19.68 -6.30 -18.17
CA LEU A 365 -19.16 -7.67 -18.21
C LEU A 365 -19.90 -8.65 -17.29
N ARG A 366 -20.70 -8.17 -16.36
CA ARG A 366 -21.50 -9.03 -15.46
C ARG A 366 -22.52 -9.89 -16.21
N ARG A 367 -23.01 -9.39 -17.36
CA ARG A 367 -23.98 -10.06 -18.23
C ARG A 367 -23.32 -10.84 -19.39
N CYS A 368 -22.04 -11.14 -19.26
CA CYS A 368 -21.27 -11.84 -20.28
C CYS A 368 -20.66 -13.11 -19.72
N THR A 369 -20.29 -14.04 -20.59
CA THR A 369 -19.48 -15.23 -20.27
C THR A 369 -18.04 -15.03 -20.73
N VAL A 370 -17.05 -15.57 -19.99
CA VAL A 370 -15.66 -15.55 -20.40
C VAL A 370 -15.43 -16.55 -21.53
N THR A 371 -14.90 -16.09 -22.67
CA THR A 371 -14.60 -16.94 -23.84
C THR A 371 -13.11 -17.19 -24.03
N GLY A 372 -12.25 -16.45 -23.35
CA GLY A 372 -10.80 -16.65 -23.41
C GLY A 372 -10.03 -15.52 -22.75
N ALA A 373 -8.72 -15.72 -22.59
CA ALA A 373 -7.79 -14.71 -22.13
C ALA A 373 -6.43 -14.86 -22.82
N GLY A 374 -5.74 -13.76 -23.03
CA GLY A 374 -4.42 -13.70 -23.62
C GLY A 374 -3.56 -12.61 -23.01
N LEU A 375 -2.26 -12.87 -22.86
CA LEU A 375 -1.28 -11.90 -22.41
C LEU A 375 -0.40 -11.50 -23.60
N VAL A 376 -0.39 -10.21 -23.93
CA VAL A 376 0.43 -9.64 -25.01
C VAL A 376 1.11 -8.38 -24.47
N ASP A 377 2.42 -8.32 -24.53
CA ASP A 377 3.24 -7.16 -24.12
C ASP A 377 2.91 -6.62 -22.70
N GLY A 378 2.61 -7.54 -21.77
CA GLY A 378 2.25 -7.15 -20.41
C GLY A 378 0.82 -6.64 -20.24
N ASP A 379 -0.03 -6.75 -21.27
CA ASP A 379 -1.46 -6.50 -21.17
C ASP A 379 -2.25 -7.82 -21.22
N LEU A 380 -3.04 -8.06 -20.17
CA LEU A 380 -3.93 -9.21 -20.08
C LEU A 380 -5.31 -8.84 -20.64
N GLY A 381 -5.58 -9.26 -21.87
CA GLY A 381 -6.89 -9.12 -22.50
C GLY A 381 -7.80 -10.31 -22.16
N ILE A 382 -8.91 -10.08 -21.46
CA ILE A 382 -9.92 -11.09 -21.14
C ILE A 382 -11.15 -10.85 -22.03
N ARG A 383 -11.53 -11.85 -22.82
CA ARG A 383 -12.62 -11.78 -23.77
C ARG A 383 -13.93 -12.26 -23.13
N PHE A 384 -14.96 -11.47 -23.32
CA PHE A 384 -16.30 -11.71 -22.79
C PHE A 384 -17.33 -11.67 -23.93
N ALA A 385 -18.10 -12.73 -24.10
CA ALA A 385 -19.26 -12.75 -25.01
C ALA A 385 -20.53 -12.45 -24.23
N PRO A 386 -21.45 -11.65 -24.76
CA PRO A 386 -22.78 -11.46 -24.19
C PRO A 386 -23.49 -12.79 -23.93
N ASP A 387 -24.03 -12.95 -22.72
CA ASP A 387 -24.88 -14.13 -22.41
C ASP A 387 -26.27 -13.91 -22.97
N PRO A 388 -26.76 -14.79 -23.89
CA PRO A 388 -28.08 -14.62 -24.53
C PRO A 388 -29.23 -14.57 -23.53
N GLY A 389 -29.09 -15.18 -22.35
CA GLY A 389 -30.12 -15.19 -21.31
C GLY A 389 -30.12 -13.93 -20.42
N LEU A 390 -29.04 -13.15 -20.39
CA LEU A 390 -28.86 -11.99 -19.54
C LEU A 390 -28.70 -10.67 -20.31
N TRP A 391 -28.35 -10.77 -21.59
CA TRP A 391 -28.12 -9.57 -22.41
C TRP A 391 -29.45 -9.11 -23.02
N PRO A 392 -29.78 -7.81 -22.98
CA PRO A 392 -30.98 -7.29 -23.62
C PRO A 392 -30.97 -7.58 -25.11
N THR A 393 -32.01 -8.19 -25.60
CA THR A 393 -32.22 -8.35 -27.05
C THR A 393 -32.49 -6.98 -27.66
N PRO A 394 -31.81 -6.58 -28.75
CA PRO A 394 -32.17 -5.34 -29.43
C PRO A 394 -33.64 -5.46 -29.91
N SER A 395 -34.45 -4.52 -29.47
CA SER A 395 -35.84 -4.34 -29.91
C SER A 395 -35.90 -3.82 -31.32
#